data_c6b7fbd793d1901615e9741fedf557e5
#
_entry.id   c6b7fbd793d1901615e9741fedf557e5
#
_cell.length_a   1.000
_cell.length_b   1.000
_cell.length_c   1.000
_cell.angle_alpha   90.00
_cell.angle_beta   90.00
_cell.angle_gamma   90.00
#
_symmetry.space_group_name_H-M   'P 1'
#
loop_
_entity.id
_entity.type
_entity.pdbx_description
1 polymer ?
#
loop_
_entity_poly.entity_id
_entity_poly.type
_entity_poly.pdbx_seq_one_letter_code
_entity_poly.pdbx_strand_id
1 'polypeptide(L)'
;SYLLAQQRSWYDFLMDALVDGGVMKRIDLAINDHTGILDIPELAEKCRKREYIGKSRSYKFYQSGELIKHREDDREYMGRTLYLGSLKSDVYFCIYEKDYEQYVKLGTPLEEADIINRFEIRLRNERAYYAVRDLLTYYDAEQTAFSIINQYVRFVDEEPDKRKNDWKLNERWAWFIGDNRQSLKLTTK
;
A
#
# COMPACT_ATOMS: atom_id res chain seq x y z
N SER A 1 -7.87 12.97 18.20
CA SER A 1 -7.31 11.73 18.79
C SER A 1 -6.76 12.02 20.18
N TYR A 2 -6.52 11.01 21.01
CA TYR A 2 -5.95 11.13 22.36
C TYR A 2 -4.58 11.83 22.36
N LEU A 3 -3.72 11.50 21.39
CA LEU A 3 -2.40 12.12 21.25
C LEU A 3 -2.48 13.62 20.95
N LEU A 4 -3.41 14.02 20.08
CA LEU A 4 -3.62 15.44 19.77
C LEU A 4 -4.09 16.22 21.01
N ALA A 5 -4.95 15.64 21.83
CA ALA A 5 -5.38 16.26 23.08
C ALA A 5 -4.25 16.46 24.08
N GLN A 6 -3.18 15.65 23.99
CA GLN A 6 -1.97 15.79 24.80
C GLN A 6 -0.86 16.61 24.12
N GLN A 7 -1.12 17.21 22.95
CA GLN A 7 -0.12 17.91 22.14
C GLN A 7 1.11 17.05 21.81
N ARG A 8 0.90 15.73 21.66
CA ARG A 8 1.93 14.76 21.32
C ARG A 8 1.73 14.22 19.90
N SER A 9 2.84 14.02 19.20
CA SER A 9 2.85 13.35 17.92
C SER A 9 2.85 11.82 18.09
N TRP A 10 2.47 11.09 17.06
CA TRP A 10 2.61 9.63 17.05
C TRP A 10 4.09 9.20 16.98
N TYR A 11 5.00 10.05 16.52
CA TYR A 11 6.45 9.83 16.57
C TYR A 11 6.96 9.82 18.02
N ASP A 12 6.50 10.75 18.85
CA ASP A 12 6.86 10.77 20.27
C ASP A 12 6.40 9.49 20.97
N PHE A 13 5.18 9.04 20.66
CA PHE A 13 4.66 7.78 21.20
C PHE A 13 5.52 6.58 20.77
N LEU A 14 5.94 6.50 19.52
CA LEU A 14 6.82 5.43 19.04
C LEU A 14 8.19 5.47 19.69
N MET A 15 8.76 6.67 19.88
CA MET A 15 10.04 6.85 20.55
C MET A 15 9.97 6.37 22.00
N ASP A 16 8.98 6.85 22.75
CA ASP A 16 8.80 6.43 24.13
C ASP A 16 8.61 4.91 24.26
N ALA A 17 7.79 4.32 23.40
CA ALA A 17 7.57 2.88 23.40
C ALA A 17 8.86 2.09 23.17
N LEU A 18 9.78 2.55 22.32
CA LEU A 18 11.08 1.92 22.11
C LEU A 18 12.03 2.13 23.28
N VAL A 19 12.07 3.34 23.86
CA VAL A 19 12.90 3.67 25.03
C VAL A 19 12.49 2.80 26.23
N ASP A 20 11.19 2.58 26.41
CA ASP A 20 10.64 1.73 27.47
C ASP A 20 10.82 0.22 27.21
N GLY A 21 11.56 -0.15 26.15
CA GLY A 21 11.83 -1.56 25.81
C GLY A 21 10.70 -2.25 25.06
N GLY A 22 9.77 -1.49 24.50
CA GLY A 22 8.67 -2.01 23.67
C GLY A 22 9.17 -2.73 22.42
N VAL A 23 8.49 -3.80 22.05
CA VAL A 23 8.79 -4.58 20.84
C VAL A 23 7.78 -4.28 19.75
N MET A 24 8.25 -3.83 18.60
CA MET A 24 7.40 -3.58 17.44
C MET A 24 6.91 -4.90 16.83
N LYS A 25 5.66 -5.24 17.09
CA LYS A 25 5.03 -6.46 16.54
C LYS A 25 4.44 -6.22 15.16
N ARG A 26 3.87 -5.04 14.92
CA ARG A 26 3.26 -4.67 13.66
C ARG A 26 3.23 -3.16 13.51
N ILE A 27 3.44 -2.70 12.28
CA ILE A 27 3.11 -1.35 11.83
C ILE A 27 2.49 -1.43 10.43
N ASP A 28 1.47 -0.64 10.21
CA ASP A 28 0.83 -0.47 8.90
C ASP A 28 1.09 0.98 8.45
N LEU A 29 1.67 1.13 7.28
CA LEU A 29 1.86 2.42 6.60
C LEU A 29 0.93 2.48 5.39
N ALA A 30 0.45 3.66 5.05
CA ALA A 30 -0.46 3.81 3.92
C ALA A 30 -0.10 5.05 3.08
N ILE A 31 -0.17 4.89 1.77
CA ILE A 31 -0.15 5.97 0.79
C ILE A 31 -1.55 6.10 0.21
N ASN A 32 -2.09 7.31 0.24
CA ASN A 32 -3.37 7.64 -0.36
C ASN A 32 -3.17 8.12 -1.81
N ASP A 33 -3.95 7.58 -2.72
CA ASP A 33 -4.04 8.02 -4.09
C ASP A 33 -5.33 8.82 -4.27
N HIS A 34 -5.19 10.13 -4.43
CA HIS A 34 -6.29 11.08 -4.62
C HIS A 34 -6.67 11.27 -6.09
N THR A 35 -5.90 10.71 -7.01
CA THR A 35 -6.04 10.94 -8.45
C THR A 35 -6.53 9.74 -9.22
N GLY A 36 -6.58 8.56 -8.59
CA GLY A 36 -6.92 7.30 -9.26
C GLY A 36 -5.79 6.77 -10.16
N ILE A 37 -4.55 7.18 -9.91
CA ILE A 37 -3.40 6.73 -10.71
C ILE A 37 -3.13 5.23 -10.53
N LEU A 38 -3.45 4.66 -9.36
CA LEU A 38 -3.38 3.23 -9.10
C LEU A 38 -4.60 2.52 -9.72
N ASP A 39 -4.49 2.15 -10.99
CA ASP A 39 -5.50 1.31 -11.65
C ASP A 39 -5.37 -0.13 -11.16
N ILE A 40 -6.20 -0.50 -10.18
CA ILE A 40 -6.11 -1.81 -9.50
C ILE A 40 -6.37 -2.98 -10.45
N PRO A 41 -7.34 -2.94 -11.38
CA PRO A 41 -7.49 -3.94 -12.43
C PRO A 41 -6.24 -4.09 -13.30
N GLU A 42 -5.63 -2.98 -13.73
CA GLU A 42 -4.39 -3.01 -14.52
C GLU A 42 -3.25 -3.66 -13.74
N LEU A 43 -3.07 -3.31 -12.45
CA LEU A 43 -2.06 -3.92 -11.59
C LEU A 43 -2.30 -5.42 -11.39
N ALA A 44 -3.55 -5.86 -11.26
CA ALA A 44 -3.92 -7.27 -11.17
C ALA A 44 -3.59 -8.00 -12.48
N GLU A 45 -3.87 -7.41 -13.63
CA GLU A 45 -3.51 -7.97 -14.94
C GLU A 45 -1.99 -8.07 -15.11
N LYS A 46 -1.23 -7.08 -14.65
CA LYS A 46 0.24 -7.15 -14.62
C LYS A 46 0.75 -8.29 -13.75
N CYS A 47 0.12 -8.53 -12.61
CA CYS A 47 0.43 -9.71 -11.79
C CYS A 47 0.18 -11.02 -12.56
N ARG A 48 -0.96 -11.12 -13.28
CA ARG A 48 -1.31 -12.27 -14.11
C ARG A 48 -0.30 -12.51 -15.22
N LYS A 49 0.13 -11.45 -15.90
CA LYS A 49 1.16 -11.48 -16.96
C LYS A 49 2.57 -11.64 -16.42
N ARG A 50 2.75 -11.62 -15.10
CA ARG A 50 4.07 -11.62 -14.45
C ARG A 50 4.92 -10.38 -14.79
N GLU A 51 4.30 -9.28 -15.14
CA GLU A 51 4.91 -7.96 -15.32
C GLU A 51 5.13 -7.27 -13.95
N TYR A 52 5.68 -8.03 -13.04
CA TYR A 52 5.98 -7.66 -11.66
C TYR A 52 7.39 -8.09 -11.29
N ILE A 53 8.15 -7.21 -10.67
CA ILE A 53 9.47 -7.47 -10.11
C ILE A 53 9.40 -7.13 -8.62
N GLY A 54 9.65 -8.11 -7.77
CA GLY A 54 9.58 -7.89 -6.34
C GLY A 54 9.76 -9.16 -5.53
N LYS A 55 9.50 -9.06 -4.23
CA LYS A 55 9.73 -10.16 -3.27
C LYS A 55 8.49 -10.97 -2.94
N SER A 56 7.29 -10.50 -3.33
CA SER A 56 6.06 -11.26 -3.14
C SER A 56 5.98 -12.43 -4.13
N ARG A 57 5.68 -13.62 -3.62
CA ARG A 57 5.59 -14.86 -4.42
C ARG A 57 4.20 -15.14 -4.95
N SER A 58 3.19 -14.45 -4.41
CA SER A 58 1.79 -14.66 -4.75
C SER A 58 1.03 -13.35 -4.72
N TYR A 59 -0.07 -13.31 -5.45
CA TYR A 59 -1.05 -12.24 -5.37
C TYR A 59 -2.45 -12.82 -5.25
N LYS A 60 -3.41 -12.00 -4.79
CA LYS A 60 -4.83 -12.28 -4.83
C LYS A 60 -5.56 -11.04 -5.27
N PHE A 61 -6.51 -11.21 -6.16
CA PHE A 61 -7.37 -10.13 -6.63
C PHE A 61 -8.82 -10.47 -6.29
N TYR A 62 -9.51 -9.52 -5.69
CA TYR A 62 -10.92 -9.62 -5.33
C TYR A 62 -11.69 -8.46 -5.95
N GLN A 63 -12.86 -8.77 -6.43
CA GLN A 63 -13.88 -7.81 -6.82
C GLN A 63 -15.19 -8.22 -6.15
N SER A 64 -15.86 -7.27 -5.53
CA SER A 64 -17.13 -7.46 -4.86
C SER A 64 -18.25 -6.77 -5.63
N GLY A 65 -19.47 -7.30 -5.51
CA GLY A 65 -20.68 -6.72 -6.06
C GLY A 65 -21.92 -7.38 -5.46
N GLU A 66 -23.07 -6.76 -5.60
CA GLU A 66 -24.35 -7.32 -5.18
C GLU A 66 -25.02 -8.09 -6.34
N LEU A 67 -25.69 -9.19 -6.02
CA LEU A 67 -26.46 -10.00 -6.98
C LEU A 67 -27.89 -9.49 -7.14
N ILE A 68 -28.37 -8.70 -6.18
CA ILE A 68 -29.73 -8.19 -6.13
C ILE A 68 -29.70 -6.71 -6.48
N LYS A 69 -30.42 -6.35 -7.54
CA LYS A 69 -30.57 -4.96 -7.95
C LYS A 69 -31.57 -4.25 -7.04
N HIS A 70 -31.11 -3.25 -6.28
CA HIS A 70 -31.97 -2.37 -5.50
C HIS A 70 -32.56 -1.28 -6.43
N ARG A 71 -33.84 -0.91 -6.19
CA ARG A 71 -34.54 0.07 -7.05
C ARG A 71 -33.94 1.48 -6.99
N GLU A 72 -33.25 1.81 -5.89
CA GLU A 72 -32.73 3.14 -5.61
C GLU A 72 -31.20 3.23 -5.68
N ASP A 73 -30.50 2.09 -5.75
CA ASP A 73 -29.05 2.06 -5.66
C ASP A 73 -28.54 0.87 -6.47
N ASP A 74 -27.86 1.16 -7.56
CA ASP A 74 -27.33 0.15 -8.48
C ASP A 74 -25.95 -0.33 -8.01
N ARG A 75 -25.88 -0.96 -6.82
CA ARG A 75 -24.66 -1.51 -6.23
C ARG A 75 -24.14 -2.74 -6.97
N GLU A 76 -24.15 -2.70 -8.30
CA GLU A 76 -23.59 -3.76 -9.12
C GLU A 76 -22.11 -4.00 -8.78
N TYR A 77 -21.44 -2.96 -8.27
CA TYR A 77 -20.03 -2.94 -7.98
C TYR A 77 -19.74 -2.36 -6.57
N MET A 78 -18.93 -3.08 -5.78
CA MET A 78 -18.62 -2.75 -4.38
C MET A 78 -17.11 -2.62 -4.09
N GLY A 79 -16.30 -2.49 -5.12
CA GLY A 79 -14.86 -2.25 -5.01
C GLY A 79 -13.95 -3.45 -5.29
N ARG A 80 -12.70 -3.15 -5.52
CA ARG A 80 -11.62 -4.10 -5.83
C ARG A 80 -10.48 -3.99 -4.84
N THR A 81 -9.82 -5.14 -4.63
CA THR A 81 -8.65 -5.22 -3.76
C THR A 81 -7.62 -6.17 -4.37
N LEU A 82 -6.39 -5.70 -4.48
CA LEU A 82 -5.23 -6.48 -4.88
C LEU A 82 -4.32 -6.68 -3.67
N TYR A 83 -4.02 -7.91 -3.35
CA TYR A 83 -3.05 -8.30 -2.33
C TYR A 83 -1.78 -8.82 -2.97
N LEU A 84 -0.61 -8.38 -2.46
CA LEU A 84 0.70 -8.89 -2.84
C LEU A 84 1.36 -9.53 -1.63
N GLY A 85 1.72 -10.82 -1.76
CA GLY A 85 2.28 -11.62 -0.69
C GLY A 85 1.23 -12.41 0.10
N SER A 86 1.62 -12.91 1.25
CA SER A 86 0.81 -13.72 2.16
C SER A 86 0.53 -12.98 3.46
N LEU A 87 -0.68 -13.13 4.00
CA LEU A 87 -1.05 -12.63 5.33
C LEU A 87 -0.12 -13.12 6.46
N LYS A 88 0.56 -14.25 6.23
CA LYS A 88 1.53 -14.83 7.19
C LYS A 88 2.93 -14.24 7.03
N SER A 89 3.19 -13.47 5.96
CA SER A 89 4.49 -12.85 5.73
C SER A 89 4.70 -11.64 6.63
N ASP A 90 5.97 -11.36 6.96
CA ASP A 90 6.34 -10.16 7.69
C ASP A 90 6.20 -8.87 6.85
N VAL A 91 6.11 -9.01 5.53
CA VAL A 91 5.82 -7.94 4.59
C VAL A 91 4.64 -8.35 3.71
N TYR A 92 3.63 -7.51 3.67
CA TYR A 92 2.39 -7.77 2.94
C TYR A 92 1.80 -6.46 2.45
N PHE A 93 1.30 -6.45 1.22
CA PHE A 93 0.72 -5.26 0.62
C PHE A 93 -0.74 -5.47 0.27
N CYS A 94 -1.53 -4.40 0.45
CA CYS A 94 -2.94 -4.36 0.12
C CYS A 94 -3.22 -3.05 -0.65
N ILE A 95 -3.69 -3.17 -1.88
CA ILE A 95 -4.06 -2.03 -2.72
C ILE A 95 -5.55 -2.13 -3.00
N TYR A 96 -6.32 -1.10 -2.64
CA TYR A 96 -7.77 -1.18 -2.75
C TYR A 96 -8.42 0.17 -3.06
N GLU A 97 -9.63 0.10 -3.63
CA GLU A 97 -10.48 1.27 -3.90
C GLU A 97 -11.05 1.78 -2.59
N LYS A 98 -10.48 2.88 -2.09
CA LYS A 98 -10.82 3.46 -0.79
C LYS A 98 -12.15 4.20 -0.80
N ASP A 99 -12.50 4.81 -1.91
CA ASP A 99 -13.78 5.45 -2.16
C ASP A 99 -14.94 4.45 -2.03
N TYR A 100 -14.84 3.30 -2.70
CA TYR A 100 -15.83 2.22 -2.58
C TYR A 100 -15.87 1.61 -1.18
N GLU A 101 -14.73 1.47 -0.49
CA GLU A 101 -14.73 1.03 0.90
C GLU A 101 -15.54 2.00 1.80
N GLN A 102 -15.35 3.30 1.62
CA GLN A 102 -16.08 4.33 2.37
C GLN A 102 -17.56 4.36 2.00
N TYR A 103 -17.87 4.25 0.72
CA TYR A 103 -19.23 4.14 0.23
C TYR A 103 -19.97 2.95 0.86
N VAL A 104 -19.39 1.77 0.82
CA VAL A 104 -20.00 0.54 1.36
C VAL A 104 -20.12 0.57 2.88
N LYS A 105 -19.09 1.04 3.58
CA LYS A 105 -19.05 0.99 5.06
C LYS A 105 -19.74 2.17 5.74
N LEU A 106 -19.66 3.35 5.13
CA LEU A 106 -20.06 4.61 5.76
C LEU A 106 -21.18 5.33 5.00
N GLY A 107 -21.51 4.88 3.79
CA GLY A 107 -22.48 5.55 2.93
C GLY A 107 -21.96 6.85 2.31
N THR A 108 -20.64 7.10 2.34
CA THR A 108 -20.05 8.30 1.74
C THR A 108 -20.25 8.26 0.23
N PRO A 109 -20.88 9.28 -0.40
CA PRO A 109 -21.01 9.34 -1.85
C PRO A 109 -19.67 9.29 -2.55
N LEU A 110 -19.56 8.59 -3.68
CA LEU A 110 -18.29 8.44 -4.41
C LEU A 110 -17.71 9.77 -4.90
N GLU A 111 -18.60 10.71 -5.27
CA GLU A 111 -18.22 12.07 -5.69
C GLU A 111 -17.68 12.94 -4.55
N GLU A 112 -17.91 12.58 -3.30
CA GLU A 112 -17.39 13.25 -2.11
C GLU A 112 -16.10 12.60 -1.58
N ALA A 113 -15.67 11.48 -2.17
CA ALA A 113 -14.50 10.76 -1.72
C ALA A 113 -13.21 11.52 -2.10
N ASP A 114 -12.45 11.94 -1.11
CA ASP A 114 -11.13 12.58 -1.29
C ASP A 114 -10.05 11.57 -1.70
N ILE A 115 -10.15 10.35 -1.21
CA ILE A 115 -9.17 9.27 -1.48
C ILE A 115 -9.83 8.25 -2.39
N ILE A 116 -9.30 8.10 -3.61
CA ILE A 116 -9.78 7.12 -4.59
C ILE A 116 -9.24 5.73 -4.26
N ASN A 117 -7.92 5.60 -4.19
CA ASN A 117 -7.28 4.33 -3.86
C ASN A 117 -6.37 4.47 -2.65
N ARG A 118 -6.05 3.34 -2.02
CA ARG A 118 -5.06 3.28 -0.96
C ARG A 118 -4.10 2.11 -1.15
N PHE A 119 -2.82 2.38 -0.96
CA PHE A 119 -1.76 1.40 -0.91
C PHE A 119 -1.32 1.21 0.54
N GLU A 120 -1.61 0.07 1.15
CA GLU A 120 -1.22 -0.27 2.51
C GLU A 120 -0.02 -1.22 2.52
N ILE A 121 0.94 -0.94 3.40
CA ILE A 121 2.12 -1.74 3.67
C ILE A 121 1.96 -2.29 5.08
N ARG A 122 1.88 -3.60 5.23
CA ARG A 122 1.79 -4.27 6.54
C ARG A 122 3.10 -4.93 6.87
N LEU A 123 3.70 -4.48 7.95
CA LEU A 123 5.00 -4.94 8.41
C LEU A 123 4.89 -5.57 9.78
N ARG A 124 5.61 -6.67 10.00
CA ARG A 124 5.63 -7.40 11.27
C ARG A 124 7.04 -7.65 11.75
N ASN A 125 7.16 -7.86 13.06
CA ASN A 125 8.39 -8.27 13.73
C ASN A 125 9.60 -7.39 13.36
N GLU A 126 10.69 -7.99 12.95
CA GLU A 126 11.91 -7.29 12.55
C GLU A 126 11.65 -6.23 11.46
N ARG A 127 10.76 -6.51 10.51
CA ARG A 127 10.41 -5.58 9.44
C ARG A 127 9.72 -4.32 9.96
N ALA A 128 8.82 -4.48 10.93
CA ALA A 128 8.19 -3.37 11.63
C ALA A 128 9.22 -2.52 12.39
N TYR A 129 10.15 -3.16 13.07
CA TYR A 129 11.22 -2.46 13.80
C TYR A 129 12.08 -1.59 12.87
N TYR A 130 12.54 -2.12 11.72
CA TYR A 130 13.35 -1.33 10.79
C TYR A 130 12.58 -0.17 10.15
N ALA A 131 11.29 -0.35 9.86
CA ALA A 131 10.46 0.75 9.38
C ALA A 131 10.28 1.84 10.43
N VAL A 132 10.01 1.47 11.69
CA VAL A 132 9.90 2.44 12.79
C VAL A 132 11.21 3.18 13.02
N ARG A 133 12.35 2.49 12.95
CA ARG A 133 13.66 3.13 13.05
C ARG A 133 13.89 4.17 11.95
N ASP A 134 13.51 3.87 10.72
CA ASP A 134 13.60 4.81 9.61
C ASP A 134 12.68 6.03 9.82
N LEU A 135 11.42 5.77 10.21
CA LEU A 135 10.46 6.81 10.57
C LEU A 135 10.98 7.77 11.65
N LEU A 136 11.59 7.23 12.70
CA LEU A 136 12.15 8.03 13.80
C LEU A 136 13.48 8.71 13.46
N THR A 137 14.14 8.26 12.37
CA THR A 137 15.37 8.90 11.88
C THR A 137 15.05 10.11 11.02
N TYR A 138 14.07 10.01 10.13
CA TYR A 138 13.78 11.03 9.12
C TYR A 138 12.51 11.82 9.38
N TYR A 139 11.59 11.33 10.22
CA TYR A 139 10.29 11.95 10.50
C TYR A 139 9.44 12.20 9.25
N ASP A 140 9.61 11.33 8.25
CA ASP A 140 8.90 11.38 6.97
C ASP A 140 8.28 10.01 6.65
N ALA A 141 6.99 9.87 6.98
CA ALA A 141 6.25 8.63 6.79
C ALA A 141 6.03 8.30 5.31
N GLU A 142 5.86 9.31 4.48
CA GLU A 142 5.65 9.14 3.04
C GLU A 142 6.94 8.64 2.38
N GLN A 143 8.05 9.28 2.66
CA GLN A 143 9.37 8.85 2.19
C GLN A 143 9.68 7.41 2.62
N THR A 144 9.47 7.07 3.90
CA THR A 144 9.68 5.71 4.41
C THR A 144 8.80 4.71 3.66
N ALA A 145 7.51 5.01 3.47
CA ALA A 145 6.59 4.14 2.77
C ALA A 145 7.01 3.91 1.31
N PHE A 146 7.31 4.96 0.55
CA PHE A 146 7.78 4.82 -0.83
C PHE A 146 9.12 4.10 -0.94
N SER A 147 10.03 4.33 0.00
CA SER A 147 11.33 3.62 0.03
C SER A 147 11.14 2.11 0.25
N ILE A 148 10.16 1.70 1.06
CA ILE A 148 9.78 0.30 1.21
C ILE A 148 9.14 -0.22 -0.08
N ILE A 149 8.21 0.51 -0.67
CA ILE A 149 7.57 0.13 -1.94
C ILE A 149 8.63 -0.10 -3.01
N ASN A 150 9.56 0.81 -3.21
CA ASN A 150 10.63 0.70 -4.21
C ASN A 150 11.52 -0.53 -4.01
N GLN A 151 11.73 -0.96 -2.77
CA GLN A 151 12.52 -2.15 -2.45
C GLN A 151 11.77 -3.47 -2.75
N TYR A 152 10.44 -3.47 -2.64
CA TYR A 152 9.66 -4.70 -2.62
C TYR A 152 8.74 -4.89 -3.82
N VAL A 153 8.36 -3.81 -4.53
CA VAL A 153 7.32 -3.82 -5.57
C VAL A 153 7.73 -2.95 -6.74
N ARG A 154 7.75 -3.53 -7.94
CA ARG A 154 7.89 -2.81 -9.21
C ARG A 154 6.94 -3.42 -10.23
N PHE A 155 6.07 -2.62 -10.79
CA PHE A 155 5.29 -3.00 -11.96
C PHE A 155 5.97 -2.48 -13.22
N VAL A 156 6.07 -3.35 -14.21
CA VAL A 156 6.86 -3.13 -15.43
C VAL A 156 6.03 -3.47 -16.65
N ASP A 157 6.47 -2.98 -17.80
CA ASP A 157 5.93 -3.33 -19.10
C ASP A 157 6.90 -4.30 -19.80
N GLU A 158 6.37 -5.41 -20.34
CA GLU A 158 7.18 -6.42 -21.01
C GLU A 158 7.90 -5.83 -22.23
N GLU A 159 9.20 -6.07 -22.28
CA GLU A 159 10.05 -5.75 -23.44
C GLU A 159 10.74 -7.05 -23.88
N PRO A 160 10.24 -7.72 -24.96
CA PRO A 160 10.66 -9.08 -25.34
C PRO A 160 12.17 -9.23 -25.57
N ASP A 161 12.84 -8.16 -26.01
CA ASP A 161 14.26 -8.18 -26.34
C ASP A 161 15.17 -7.92 -25.12
N LYS A 162 14.58 -7.73 -23.94
CA LYS A 162 15.31 -7.42 -22.71
C LYS A 162 15.09 -8.47 -21.64
N ARG A 163 16.05 -8.57 -20.72
CA ARG A 163 15.84 -9.36 -19.51
C ARG A 163 14.81 -8.65 -18.64
N LYS A 164 13.98 -9.41 -17.93
CA LYS A 164 12.89 -8.89 -17.10
C LYS A 164 13.30 -7.77 -16.13
N ASN A 165 14.49 -7.86 -15.54
CA ASN A 165 14.98 -6.83 -14.62
C ASN A 165 15.28 -5.49 -15.30
N ASP A 166 15.43 -5.50 -16.62
CA ASP A 166 15.74 -4.35 -17.46
C ASP A 166 14.47 -3.78 -18.14
N TRP A 167 13.29 -4.39 -17.89
CA TRP A 167 12.02 -3.91 -18.41
C TRP A 167 11.70 -2.52 -17.86
N LYS A 168 11.06 -1.71 -18.69
CA LYS A 168 10.63 -0.35 -18.33
C LYS A 168 9.57 -0.40 -17.23
N LEU A 169 9.64 0.56 -16.30
CA LEU A 169 8.55 0.76 -15.34
C LEU A 169 7.25 1.11 -16.09
N ASN A 170 6.15 0.51 -15.65
CA ASN A 170 4.83 0.93 -16.10
C ASN A 170 4.63 2.43 -15.84
N GLU A 171 4.04 3.13 -16.79
CA GLU A 171 3.92 4.58 -16.75
C GLU A 171 3.13 5.07 -15.54
N ARG A 172 1.96 4.47 -15.25
CA ARG A 172 1.16 4.83 -14.08
C ARG A 172 1.90 4.52 -12.78
N TRP A 173 2.61 3.41 -12.73
CA TRP A 173 3.44 3.08 -11.58
C TRP A 173 4.59 4.05 -11.38
N ALA A 174 5.24 4.49 -12.45
CA ALA A 174 6.28 5.51 -12.39
C ALA A 174 5.72 6.85 -11.88
N TRP A 175 4.52 7.22 -12.31
CA TRP A 175 3.80 8.40 -11.80
C TRP A 175 3.49 8.27 -10.30
N PHE A 176 2.97 7.12 -9.85
CA PHE A 176 2.67 6.87 -8.44
C PHE A 176 3.90 6.99 -7.55
N ILE A 177 5.04 6.44 -7.96
CA ILE A 177 6.30 6.57 -7.22
C ILE A 177 6.82 8.02 -7.24
N GLY A 178 6.55 8.76 -8.31
CA GLY A 178 7.03 10.13 -8.51
C GLY A 178 8.56 10.20 -8.55
N ASP A 179 9.12 11.18 -7.86
CA ASP A 179 10.58 11.40 -7.79
C ASP A 179 11.28 10.60 -6.70
N ASN A 180 10.53 9.80 -5.92
CA ASN A 180 11.13 8.98 -4.86
C ASN A 180 11.96 7.85 -5.49
N ARG A 181 13.27 7.91 -5.30
CA ARG A 181 14.24 6.91 -5.79
C ARG A 181 14.91 6.13 -4.67
N GLN A 182 14.57 6.44 -3.43
CA GLN A 182 15.14 5.75 -2.28
C GLN A 182 14.56 4.35 -2.16
N SER A 183 15.35 3.47 -1.56
CA SER A 183 14.97 2.07 -1.32
C SER A 183 15.41 1.68 0.09
N LEU A 184 14.45 1.22 0.88
CA LEU A 184 14.68 0.82 2.27
C LEU A 184 14.67 -0.70 2.40
N LYS A 185 15.80 -1.25 2.81
CA LYS A 185 15.95 -2.67 3.10
C LYS A 185 15.59 -2.93 4.57
N LEU A 186 14.51 -3.67 4.79
CA LEU A 186 13.99 -3.96 6.13
C LEU A 186 14.66 -5.18 6.80
N THR A 187 15.98 -5.28 6.67
CA THR A 187 16.78 -6.40 7.23
C THR A 187 18.24 -6.02 7.30
N THR A 188 18.95 -6.61 8.25
CA THR A 188 20.42 -6.53 8.35
C THR A 188 21.16 -7.51 7.45
N LYS A 189 20.45 -8.45 6.81
CA LYS A 189 21.04 -9.51 5.97
C LYS A 189 20.93 -9.18 4.50
#